data_5af1d0fce3097a903737363f04990038
#
_entry.id   5af1d0fce3097a903737363f04990038
#
_cell.length_a   1.000
_cell.length_b   1.000
_cell.length_c   1.000
_cell.angle_alpha   90.00
_cell.angle_beta   90.00
_cell.angle_gamma   90.00
#
_symmetry.space_group_name_H-M   'P 1'
#
loop_
_entity.id
_entity.type
_entity.pdbx_description
1 polymer ?
#
loop_
_entity_poly.entity_id
_entity_poly.type
_entity_poly.pdbx_seq_one_letter_code
_entity_poly.pdbx_strand_id
1 'polypeptide(L)'
;RGRGRGDTRERLGPTSKTASISPDVNDPGFRNISFDELAAAYVDAARGLIDGGVDLFLIETVFDTLNAKAAIFALETLFEERTQRLPVMISGTITDASGRTLTGQTTEAFWNSVRHARPLSVGLNCALGAKLMRPYVEELSGVANAFVSAHPNAGLPNPLSDTGYDETPDHTAALMRDFAVSGFVNIVGGCCGTTPEHIRAIAQAVANVAPRRVPHLEKKLRLSGLEP
;
A
#
# COMPACT_ATOMS: atom_id res chain seq x y z
N ARG A 1 -28.60 -22.09 7.02
CA ARG A 1 -27.88 -21.20 7.94
C ARG A 1 -26.57 -20.85 7.23
N GLY A 2 -26.61 -19.79 6.38
CA GLY A 2 -25.43 -19.26 5.68
C GLY A 2 -24.44 -18.69 6.72
N ARG A 3 -23.24 -19.22 6.77
CA ARG A 3 -22.12 -18.51 7.38
C ARG A 3 -21.89 -17.29 6.47
N GLY A 4 -22.10 -16.08 6.98
CA GLY A 4 -21.69 -14.88 6.29
C GLY A 4 -20.19 -15.00 5.98
N ARG A 5 -19.83 -15.04 4.71
CA ARG A 5 -18.44 -14.87 4.30
C ARG A 5 -18.08 -13.44 4.67
N GLY A 6 -17.15 -13.25 5.61
CA GLY A 6 -16.51 -11.96 5.77
C GLY A 6 -15.78 -11.61 4.48
N ASP A 7 -15.71 -10.32 4.15
CA ASP A 7 -15.00 -9.84 2.97
C ASP A 7 -13.58 -10.41 2.93
N THR A 8 -13.24 -11.13 1.88
CA THR A 8 -11.92 -11.71 1.68
C THR A 8 -11.05 -10.72 0.92
N ARG A 9 -10.02 -10.23 1.62
CA ARG A 9 -9.01 -9.30 1.07
C ARG A 9 -7.74 -10.07 0.83
N GLU A 10 -7.25 -10.03 -0.39
CA GLU A 10 -6.03 -10.72 -0.75
C GLU A 10 -5.01 -9.75 -1.34
N ARG A 11 -3.74 -10.08 -1.15
CA ARG A 11 -2.61 -9.18 -1.37
C ARG A 11 -1.80 -9.61 -2.57
N LEU A 12 -1.53 -8.65 -3.45
CA LEU A 12 -0.51 -8.75 -4.49
C LEU A 12 0.74 -8.00 -4.02
N GLY A 13 1.66 -8.73 -3.43
CA GLY A 13 2.94 -8.19 -2.98
C GLY A 13 3.91 -7.91 -4.13
N PRO A 14 5.07 -7.28 -3.83
CA PRO A 14 6.11 -7.07 -4.81
C PRO A 14 6.71 -8.40 -5.28
N THR A 15 7.17 -8.42 -6.53
CA THR A 15 7.98 -9.53 -7.07
C THR A 15 9.41 -9.45 -6.54
N SER A 16 10.17 -10.54 -6.68
CA SER A 16 11.60 -10.59 -6.33
C SER A 16 12.49 -9.76 -7.27
N LYS A 17 11.92 -9.21 -8.34
CA LYS A 17 12.63 -8.40 -9.34
C LYS A 17 11.93 -7.06 -9.52
N THR A 18 12.70 -6.02 -9.86
CA THR A 18 12.19 -4.70 -10.21
C THR A 18 12.49 -4.39 -11.67
N ALA A 19 11.56 -3.67 -12.33
CA ALA A 19 11.75 -3.25 -13.71
C ALA A 19 12.47 -1.90 -13.83
N SER A 20 12.65 -1.17 -12.73
CA SER A 20 13.25 0.18 -12.74
C SER A 20 14.69 0.23 -12.29
N ILE A 21 15.16 -0.77 -11.52
CA ILE A 21 16.50 -0.77 -10.92
C ILE A 21 17.34 -1.87 -11.57
N SER A 22 18.58 -1.51 -11.97
CA SER A 22 19.55 -2.52 -12.41
C SER A 22 20.03 -3.34 -11.20
N PRO A 23 20.06 -4.67 -11.28
CA PRO A 23 20.76 -5.51 -10.31
C PRO A 23 22.28 -5.53 -10.51
N ASP A 24 22.79 -4.99 -11.63
CA ASP A 24 24.21 -4.87 -11.92
C ASP A 24 24.68 -3.42 -11.76
N VAL A 25 25.56 -3.20 -10.78
CA VAL A 25 26.12 -1.87 -10.49
C VAL A 25 26.96 -1.33 -11.66
N ASN A 26 27.56 -2.21 -12.47
CA ASN A 26 28.40 -1.84 -13.61
C ASN A 26 27.62 -1.61 -14.90
N ASP A 27 26.36 -2.03 -14.95
CA ASP A 27 25.43 -1.77 -16.07
C ASP A 27 24.12 -1.16 -15.58
N PRO A 28 24.05 0.15 -15.38
CA PRO A 28 22.83 0.83 -14.92
C PRO A 28 21.63 0.68 -15.86
N GLY A 29 21.86 0.35 -17.13
CA GLY A 29 20.83 0.13 -18.13
C GLY A 29 20.19 -1.26 -18.10
N PHE A 30 20.89 -2.22 -17.51
CA PHE A 30 20.40 -3.61 -17.46
C PHE A 30 19.12 -3.75 -16.65
N ARG A 31 18.21 -4.60 -17.14
CA ARG A 31 17.00 -5.02 -16.44
C ARG A 31 16.88 -6.54 -16.52
N ASN A 32 16.68 -7.20 -15.39
CA ASN A 32 16.56 -8.65 -15.32
C ASN A 32 15.11 -9.14 -15.43
N ILE A 33 14.20 -8.25 -15.72
CA ILE A 33 12.79 -8.54 -16.01
C ILE A 33 12.21 -7.42 -16.88
N SER A 34 11.35 -7.79 -17.83
CA SER A 34 10.57 -6.87 -18.64
C SER A 34 9.21 -6.54 -17.98
N PHE A 35 8.55 -5.49 -18.48
CA PHE A 35 7.19 -5.16 -18.06
C PHE A 35 6.21 -6.29 -18.36
N ASP A 36 6.31 -6.92 -19.53
CA ASP A 36 5.40 -7.98 -19.96
C ASP A 36 5.56 -9.24 -19.10
N GLU A 37 6.78 -9.59 -18.71
CA GLU A 37 7.03 -10.71 -17.80
C GLU A 37 6.48 -10.43 -16.40
N LEU A 38 6.60 -9.19 -15.90
CA LEU A 38 5.98 -8.77 -14.64
C LEU A 38 4.45 -8.84 -14.73
N ALA A 39 3.87 -8.29 -15.80
CA ALA A 39 2.43 -8.30 -16.00
C ALA A 39 1.89 -9.74 -16.06
N ALA A 40 2.57 -10.64 -16.78
CA ALA A 40 2.20 -12.05 -16.84
C ALA A 40 2.22 -12.72 -15.45
N ALA A 41 3.26 -12.48 -14.66
CA ALA A 41 3.35 -13.02 -13.29
C ALA A 41 2.21 -12.49 -12.40
N TYR A 42 1.86 -11.21 -12.52
CA TYR A 42 0.74 -10.65 -11.77
C TYR A 42 -0.62 -11.16 -12.27
N VAL A 43 -0.79 -11.42 -13.57
CA VAL A 43 -2.01 -12.06 -14.11
C VAL A 43 -2.21 -13.44 -13.49
N ASP A 44 -1.15 -14.26 -13.45
CA ASP A 44 -1.24 -15.61 -12.89
C ASP A 44 -1.61 -15.58 -11.39
N ALA A 45 -0.95 -14.72 -10.62
CA ALA A 45 -1.24 -14.55 -9.20
C ALA A 45 -2.67 -14.05 -8.97
N ALA A 46 -3.09 -13.00 -9.68
CA ALA A 46 -4.42 -12.42 -9.54
C ALA A 46 -5.53 -13.38 -9.98
N ARG A 47 -5.29 -14.19 -11.03
CA ARG A 47 -6.24 -15.22 -11.48
C ARG A 47 -6.49 -16.25 -10.40
N GLY A 48 -5.44 -16.74 -9.75
CA GLY A 48 -5.57 -17.67 -8.62
C GLY A 48 -6.36 -17.08 -7.45
N LEU A 49 -6.15 -15.79 -7.14
CA LEU A 49 -6.90 -15.09 -6.10
C LEU A 49 -8.38 -14.93 -6.46
N ILE A 50 -8.70 -14.55 -7.69
CA ILE A 50 -10.09 -14.45 -8.17
C ILE A 50 -10.79 -15.82 -8.10
N ASP A 51 -10.10 -16.88 -8.53
CA ASP A 51 -10.64 -18.24 -8.48
C ASP A 51 -10.84 -18.72 -7.02
N GLY A 52 -10.04 -18.18 -6.09
CA GLY A 52 -10.22 -18.36 -4.64
C GLY A 52 -11.38 -17.54 -4.06
N GLY A 53 -11.98 -16.64 -4.81
CA GLY A 53 -13.18 -15.87 -4.42
C GLY A 53 -12.89 -14.63 -3.59
N VAL A 54 -11.84 -13.88 -3.94
CA VAL A 54 -11.54 -12.58 -3.28
C VAL A 54 -12.59 -11.53 -3.62
N ASP A 55 -12.85 -10.63 -2.68
CA ASP A 55 -13.81 -9.52 -2.83
C ASP A 55 -13.12 -8.21 -3.26
N LEU A 56 -11.82 -8.07 -3.01
CA LEU A 56 -10.99 -6.93 -3.42
C LEU A 56 -9.52 -7.30 -3.47
N PHE A 57 -8.74 -6.52 -4.21
CA PHE A 57 -7.29 -6.61 -4.29
C PHE A 57 -6.59 -5.51 -3.49
N LEU A 58 -5.47 -5.85 -2.85
CA LEU A 58 -4.51 -4.90 -2.31
C LEU A 58 -3.15 -5.11 -3.01
N ILE A 59 -2.76 -4.18 -3.87
CA ILE A 59 -1.38 -4.09 -4.37
C ILE A 59 -0.57 -3.41 -3.28
N GLU A 60 0.26 -4.18 -2.57
CA GLU A 60 0.96 -3.68 -1.38
C GLU A 60 2.48 -3.66 -1.53
N THR A 61 3.11 -2.90 -0.62
CA THR A 61 4.57 -2.79 -0.50
C THR A 61 5.21 -2.32 -1.81
N VAL A 62 4.53 -1.36 -2.45
CA VAL A 62 5.01 -0.79 -3.71
C VAL A 62 6.20 0.12 -3.42
N PHE A 63 7.39 -0.34 -3.75
CA PHE A 63 8.64 0.42 -3.71
C PHE A 63 9.14 0.81 -5.12
N ASP A 64 8.52 0.25 -6.17
CA ASP A 64 8.75 0.55 -7.59
C ASP A 64 7.40 0.77 -8.29
N THR A 65 7.17 1.99 -8.75
CA THR A 65 5.90 2.35 -9.40
C THR A 65 5.71 1.70 -10.77
N LEU A 66 6.79 1.28 -11.45
CA LEU A 66 6.67 0.51 -12.70
C LEU A 66 6.13 -0.90 -12.44
N ASN A 67 6.61 -1.54 -11.36
CA ASN A 67 6.04 -2.82 -10.92
C ASN A 67 4.56 -2.68 -10.53
N ALA A 68 4.19 -1.59 -9.83
CA ALA A 68 2.78 -1.32 -9.53
C ALA A 68 1.93 -1.15 -10.79
N LYS A 69 2.46 -0.48 -11.82
CA LYS A 69 1.77 -0.33 -13.11
C LYS A 69 1.60 -1.66 -13.84
N ALA A 70 2.57 -2.58 -13.72
CA ALA A 70 2.42 -3.93 -14.25
C ALA A 70 1.32 -4.71 -13.52
N ALA A 71 1.23 -4.58 -12.20
CA ALA A 71 0.14 -5.19 -11.42
C ALA A 71 -1.23 -4.58 -11.76
N ILE A 72 -1.31 -3.25 -11.90
CA ILE A 72 -2.54 -2.56 -12.32
C ILE A 72 -2.97 -3.04 -13.71
N PHE A 73 -2.03 -3.10 -14.68
CA PHE A 73 -2.30 -3.58 -16.03
C PHE A 73 -2.82 -5.02 -16.03
N ALA A 74 -2.21 -5.89 -15.24
CA ALA A 74 -2.64 -7.28 -15.08
C ALA A 74 -4.08 -7.39 -14.55
N LEU A 75 -4.42 -6.59 -13.52
CA LEU A 75 -5.78 -6.57 -12.98
C LEU A 75 -6.80 -6.02 -13.98
N GLU A 76 -6.49 -4.94 -14.69
CA GLU A 76 -7.39 -4.38 -15.72
C GLU A 76 -7.64 -5.42 -16.83
N THR A 77 -6.61 -6.12 -17.31
CA THR A 77 -6.75 -7.20 -18.29
C THR A 77 -7.70 -8.29 -17.80
N LEU A 78 -7.54 -8.74 -16.55
CA LEU A 78 -8.43 -9.77 -15.99
C LEU A 78 -9.85 -9.27 -15.76
N PHE A 79 -10.05 -8.00 -15.41
CA PHE A 79 -11.37 -7.41 -15.25
C PHE A 79 -12.11 -7.29 -16.59
N GLU A 80 -11.38 -6.99 -17.66
CA GLU A 80 -11.93 -6.98 -19.04
C GLU A 80 -12.31 -8.40 -19.46
N GLU A 81 -11.43 -9.40 -19.28
CA GLU A 81 -11.71 -10.80 -19.60
C GLU A 81 -12.94 -11.34 -18.88
N ARG A 82 -13.13 -10.97 -17.62
CA ARG A 82 -14.20 -11.49 -16.76
C ARG A 82 -15.45 -10.62 -16.73
N THR A 83 -15.44 -9.46 -17.39
CA THR A 83 -16.53 -8.47 -17.36
C THR A 83 -16.96 -8.07 -15.95
N GLN A 84 -16.08 -8.23 -14.97
CA GLN A 84 -16.30 -7.91 -13.57
C GLN A 84 -15.08 -7.16 -13.01
N ARG A 85 -15.31 -5.98 -12.44
CA ARG A 85 -14.28 -5.20 -11.77
C ARG A 85 -14.40 -5.33 -10.25
N LEU A 86 -13.36 -5.79 -9.60
CA LEU A 86 -13.23 -5.77 -8.14
C LEU A 86 -12.56 -4.47 -7.67
N PRO A 87 -12.87 -4.00 -6.46
CA PRO A 87 -12.16 -2.87 -5.88
C PRO A 87 -10.65 -3.15 -5.75
N VAL A 88 -9.84 -2.12 -5.99
CA VAL A 88 -8.38 -2.21 -5.86
C VAL A 88 -7.91 -1.18 -4.85
N MET A 89 -7.12 -1.60 -3.89
CA MET A 89 -6.35 -0.77 -2.98
C MET A 89 -4.89 -0.78 -3.43
N ILE A 90 -4.18 0.35 -3.27
CA ILE A 90 -2.74 0.44 -3.61
C ILE A 90 -2.01 1.00 -2.41
N SER A 91 -0.93 0.35 -1.98
CA SER A 91 -0.14 0.76 -0.82
C SER A 91 1.35 0.82 -1.15
N GLY A 92 1.92 2.01 -1.04
CA GLY A 92 3.34 2.27 -1.25
C GLY A 92 4.16 2.01 0.00
N THR A 93 5.47 1.93 -0.19
CA THR A 93 6.42 1.79 0.90
C THR A 93 7.48 2.88 0.82
N ILE A 94 7.54 3.70 1.87
CA ILE A 94 8.64 4.66 2.08
C ILE A 94 9.76 3.89 2.75
N THR A 95 10.89 3.77 2.07
CA THR A 95 11.95 2.82 2.43
C THR A 95 12.86 3.31 3.54
N ASP A 96 12.95 4.63 3.72
CA ASP A 96 13.83 5.22 4.71
C ASP A 96 13.38 6.64 5.13
N ALA A 97 14.18 7.28 5.95
CA ALA A 97 13.94 8.62 6.48
C ALA A 97 14.03 9.75 5.43
N SER A 98 14.43 9.46 4.18
CA SER A 98 14.41 10.44 3.09
C SER A 98 12.99 10.76 2.61
N GLY A 99 12.01 9.93 2.99
CA GLY A 99 10.62 10.10 2.60
C GLY A 99 10.31 9.64 1.19
N ARG A 100 11.13 8.74 0.65
CA ARG A 100 11.02 8.26 -0.73
C ARG A 100 10.79 6.75 -0.81
N THR A 101 10.18 6.32 -1.90
CA THR A 101 10.20 4.91 -2.30
C THR A 101 11.61 4.50 -2.70
N LEU A 102 11.87 3.20 -2.85
CA LEU A 102 13.19 2.70 -3.29
C LEU A 102 13.59 3.25 -4.66
N THR A 103 12.63 3.51 -5.55
CA THR A 103 12.87 4.12 -6.86
C THR A 103 12.90 5.65 -6.83
N GLY A 104 12.87 6.25 -5.63
CA GLY A 104 13.15 7.67 -5.39
C GLY A 104 11.94 8.60 -5.41
N GLN A 105 10.71 8.11 -5.59
CA GLN A 105 9.53 8.96 -5.60
C GLN A 105 9.15 9.46 -4.21
N THR A 106 8.75 10.74 -4.12
CA THR A 106 8.05 11.29 -2.97
C THR A 106 6.64 10.71 -2.85
N THR A 107 5.96 10.94 -1.73
CA THR A 107 4.60 10.45 -1.49
C THR A 107 3.60 10.97 -2.53
N GLU A 108 3.65 12.27 -2.85
CA GLU A 108 2.78 12.85 -3.88
C GLU A 108 3.14 12.33 -5.28
N ALA A 109 4.42 12.16 -5.60
CA ALA A 109 4.86 11.59 -6.88
C ALA A 109 4.37 10.15 -7.03
N PHE A 110 4.46 9.34 -5.97
CA PHE A 110 3.90 7.99 -5.93
C PHE A 110 2.39 8.02 -6.22
N TRP A 111 1.62 8.88 -5.52
CA TRP A 111 0.19 9.00 -5.76
C TRP A 111 -0.11 9.39 -7.21
N ASN A 112 0.54 10.41 -7.74
CA ASN A 112 0.34 10.86 -9.12
C ASN A 112 0.66 9.75 -10.14
N SER A 113 1.61 8.86 -9.83
CA SER A 113 2.01 7.74 -10.68
C SER A 113 0.95 6.64 -10.78
N VAL A 114 0.16 6.40 -9.71
CA VAL A 114 -0.80 5.29 -9.63
C VAL A 114 -2.28 5.72 -9.64
N ARG A 115 -2.58 7.01 -9.50
CA ARG A 115 -3.97 7.50 -9.39
C ARG A 115 -4.85 7.21 -10.61
N HIS A 116 -4.25 7.00 -11.79
CA HIS A 116 -4.98 6.65 -13.02
C HIS A 116 -5.76 5.32 -12.89
N ALA A 117 -5.34 4.42 -12.01
CA ALA A 117 -6.04 3.18 -11.69
C ALA A 117 -7.38 3.41 -10.96
N ARG A 118 -7.67 4.63 -10.50
CA ARG A 118 -8.86 4.98 -9.71
C ARG A 118 -9.09 4.02 -8.54
N PRO A 119 -8.09 3.82 -7.68
CA PRO A 119 -8.18 2.85 -6.60
C PRO A 119 -9.24 3.24 -5.57
N LEU A 120 -9.79 2.25 -4.87
CA LEU A 120 -10.64 2.45 -3.70
C LEU A 120 -9.89 3.23 -2.61
N SER A 121 -8.65 2.84 -2.36
CA SER A 121 -7.75 3.55 -1.44
C SER A 121 -6.31 3.57 -1.96
N VAL A 122 -5.60 4.61 -1.56
CA VAL A 122 -4.14 4.67 -1.62
C VAL A 122 -3.60 4.78 -0.20
N GLY A 123 -2.44 4.21 0.06
CA GLY A 123 -1.89 4.22 1.41
C GLY A 123 -0.42 3.92 1.47
N LEU A 124 0.05 3.74 2.71
CA LEU A 124 1.43 3.35 2.99
C LEU A 124 1.45 2.13 3.91
N ASN A 125 2.39 1.24 3.70
CA ASN A 125 2.63 0.09 4.57
C ASN A 125 4.11 -0.23 4.68
N CYS A 126 4.43 -1.05 5.69
CA CYS A 126 5.75 -1.63 5.89
C CYS A 126 6.87 -0.61 6.12
N ALA A 127 8.12 -1.07 6.13
CA ALA A 127 9.38 -0.37 6.35
C ALA A 127 9.44 0.45 7.65
N LEU A 128 8.56 1.42 7.79
CA LEU A 128 8.52 2.33 8.93
C LEU A 128 7.45 1.90 9.96
N GLY A 129 7.72 2.12 11.25
CA GLY A 129 6.69 2.13 12.27
C GLY A 129 5.77 3.35 12.14
N ALA A 130 4.63 3.34 12.82
CA ALA A 130 3.62 4.38 12.70
C ALA A 130 4.17 5.79 12.96
N LYS A 131 5.04 5.96 13.97
CA LYS A 131 5.64 7.25 14.31
C LYS A 131 6.39 7.89 13.14
N LEU A 132 7.20 7.11 12.43
CA LEU A 132 8.00 7.62 11.30
C LEU A 132 7.17 7.73 10.00
N MET A 133 6.11 6.95 9.87
CA MET A 133 5.21 6.98 8.72
C MET A 133 4.28 8.21 8.74
N ARG A 134 4.04 8.79 9.91
CA ARG A 134 3.05 9.85 10.14
C ARG A 134 3.11 11.01 9.14
N PRO A 135 4.26 11.68 8.89
CA PRO A 135 4.31 12.84 8.00
C PRO A 135 3.93 12.49 6.55
N TYR A 136 4.23 11.29 6.10
CA TYR A 136 3.91 10.84 4.75
C TYR A 136 2.44 10.48 4.58
N VAL A 137 1.81 9.92 5.63
CA VAL A 137 0.36 9.69 5.64
C VAL A 137 -0.39 11.02 5.69
N GLU A 138 0.10 12.01 6.44
CA GLU A 138 -0.43 13.38 6.48
C GLU A 138 -0.37 14.02 5.09
N GLU A 139 0.79 13.99 4.41
CA GLU A 139 0.95 14.48 3.03
C GLU A 139 -0.03 13.79 2.09
N LEU A 140 -0.07 12.46 2.09
CA LEU A 140 -0.98 11.69 1.25
C LEU A 140 -2.44 12.04 1.50
N SER A 141 -2.80 12.31 2.76
CA SER A 141 -4.16 12.71 3.12
C SER A 141 -4.60 14.03 2.50
N GLY A 142 -3.66 14.95 2.27
CA GLY A 142 -3.91 16.24 1.63
C GLY A 142 -4.06 16.17 0.11
N VAL A 143 -3.37 15.22 -0.55
CA VAL A 143 -3.26 15.16 -2.01
C VAL A 143 -4.08 14.05 -2.66
N ALA A 144 -4.56 13.06 -1.90
CA ALA A 144 -5.31 11.94 -2.44
C ALA A 144 -6.82 12.19 -2.48
N ASN A 145 -7.43 12.07 -3.67
CA ASN A 145 -8.88 12.09 -3.87
C ASN A 145 -9.50 10.67 -3.86
N ALA A 146 -8.85 9.74 -3.16
CA ALA A 146 -9.31 8.39 -2.84
C ALA A 146 -9.32 8.22 -1.31
N PHE A 147 -9.82 7.12 -0.77
CA PHE A 147 -9.61 6.80 0.63
C PHE A 147 -8.11 6.64 0.93
N VAL A 148 -7.70 6.94 2.16
CA VAL A 148 -6.31 6.76 2.61
C VAL A 148 -6.24 5.62 3.60
N SER A 149 -5.26 4.73 3.39
CA SER A 149 -4.98 3.60 4.28
C SER A 149 -3.57 3.66 4.87
N ALA A 150 -3.41 3.15 6.09
CA ALA A 150 -2.12 3.04 6.76
C ALA A 150 -1.97 1.69 7.45
N HIS A 151 -0.87 0.98 7.13
CA HIS A 151 -0.55 -0.33 7.68
C HIS A 151 0.94 -0.36 8.11
N PRO A 152 1.30 0.30 9.22
CA PRO A 152 2.68 0.34 9.70
C PRO A 152 3.14 -1.00 10.26
N ASN A 153 4.45 -1.18 10.36
CA ASN A 153 5.03 -2.23 11.18
C ASN A 153 4.82 -1.93 12.67
N ALA A 154 4.96 -2.95 13.52
CA ALA A 154 5.01 -2.79 14.97
C ALA A 154 6.36 -2.21 15.43
N GLY A 155 6.69 -1.02 14.97
CA GLY A 155 7.98 -0.36 15.10
C GLY A 155 8.96 -0.69 13.99
N LEU A 156 10.24 -0.41 14.23
CA LEU A 156 11.32 -0.80 13.33
C LEU A 156 11.76 -2.24 13.60
N PRO A 157 12.26 -2.96 12.57
CA PRO A 157 12.84 -4.29 12.80
C PRO A 157 13.96 -4.24 13.84
N ASN A 158 13.88 -5.11 14.87
CA ASN A 158 14.91 -5.26 15.89
C ASN A 158 15.38 -6.72 15.94
N PRO A 159 16.58 -7.03 15.39
CA PRO A 159 17.13 -8.39 15.39
C PRO A 159 17.43 -8.93 16.81
N LEU A 160 17.44 -8.08 17.83
CA LEU A 160 17.68 -8.45 19.22
C LEU A 160 16.39 -8.74 20.00
N SER A 161 15.23 -8.50 19.39
CA SER A 161 13.93 -8.80 19.96
C SER A 161 13.53 -10.24 19.63
N ASP A 162 12.92 -10.93 20.59
CA ASP A 162 12.40 -12.30 20.38
C ASP A 162 11.32 -12.38 19.29
N THR A 163 10.61 -11.29 19.05
CA THR A 163 9.56 -11.17 18.03
C THR A 163 10.02 -10.46 16.77
N GLY A 164 11.25 -9.94 16.75
CA GLY A 164 11.79 -9.11 15.67
C GLY A 164 11.25 -7.68 15.63
N TYR A 165 10.29 -7.33 16.50
CA TYR A 165 9.66 -6.01 16.60
C TYR A 165 9.28 -5.72 18.06
N ASP A 166 9.37 -4.45 18.50
CA ASP A 166 9.28 -4.09 19.91
C ASP A 166 8.01 -3.31 20.30
N GLU A 167 7.25 -2.79 19.33
CA GLU A 167 6.04 -2.03 19.69
C GLU A 167 4.93 -2.95 20.18
N THR A 168 4.35 -2.54 21.32
CA THR A 168 3.21 -3.25 21.92
C THR A 168 1.90 -2.88 21.23
N PRO A 169 0.85 -3.72 21.35
CA PRO A 169 -0.49 -3.43 20.81
C PRO A 169 -1.03 -2.05 21.23
N ASP A 170 -0.89 -1.68 22.50
CA ASP A 170 -1.39 -0.40 23.02
C ASP A 170 -0.62 0.79 22.45
N HIS A 171 0.71 0.67 22.31
CA HIS A 171 1.54 1.72 21.73
C HIS A 171 1.17 1.96 20.27
N THR A 172 1.14 0.91 19.45
CA THR A 172 0.75 1.01 18.04
C THR A 172 -0.68 1.54 17.89
N ALA A 173 -1.62 1.09 18.74
CA ALA A 173 -3.00 1.56 18.72
C ALA A 173 -3.12 3.06 19.05
N ALA A 174 -2.32 3.58 20.00
CA ALA A 174 -2.29 4.99 20.33
C ALA A 174 -1.82 5.85 19.14
N LEU A 175 -0.77 5.41 18.43
CA LEU A 175 -0.26 6.08 17.22
C LEU A 175 -1.29 6.04 16.08
N MET A 176 -1.95 4.90 15.85
CA MET A 176 -2.98 4.79 14.82
C MET A 176 -4.23 5.60 15.14
N ARG A 177 -4.56 5.75 16.44
CA ARG A 177 -5.61 6.66 16.88
C ARG A 177 -5.26 8.12 16.59
N ASP A 178 -4.00 8.53 16.76
CA ASP A 178 -3.56 9.88 16.37
C ASP A 178 -3.80 10.13 14.87
N PHE A 179 -3.46 9.19 13.98
CA PHE A 179 -3.76 9.33 12.55
C PHE A 179 -5.25 9.51 12.27
N ALA A 180 -6.09 8.73 12.95
CA ALA A 180 -7.54 8.80 12.80
C ALA A 180 -8.12 10.11 13.31
N VAL A 181 -7.73 10.56 14.53
CA VAL A 181 -8.20 11.82 15.13
C VAL A 181 -7.72 13.04 14.32
N SER A 182 -6.51 12.98 13.77
CA SER A 182 -5.98 14.01 12.86
C SER A 182 -6.70 14.03 11.51
N GLY A 183 -7.58 13.07 11.23
CA GLY A 183 -8.32 13.03 9.97
C GLY A 183 -7.48 12.62 8.77
N PHE A 184 -6.44 11.81 8.97
CA PHE A 184 -5.53 11.40 7.90
C PHE A 184 -5.95 10.12 7.19
N VAL A 185 -6.72 9.24 7.83
CA VAL A 185 -6.99 7.89 7.36
C VAL A 185 -8.47 7.54 7.30
N ASN A 186 -8.79 6.60 6.42
CA ASN A 186 -10.10 5.95 6.31
C ASN A 186 -10.01 4.45 6.68
N ILE A 187 -8.85 3.85 6.46
CA ILE A 187 -8.61 2.43 6.67
C ILE A 187 -7.31 2.29 7.46
N VAL A 188 -7.34 1.47 8.50
CA VAL A 188 -6.18 1.23 9.36
C VAL A 188 -5.95 -0.25 9.57
N GLY A 189 -4.71 -0.62 9.76
CA GLY A 189 -4.30 -1.99 10.03
C GLY A 189 -2.85 -2.05 10.48
N GLY A 190 -2.21 -3.15 10.20
CA GLY A 190 -0.80 -3.35 10.51
C GLY A 190 -0.09 -4.18 9.44
N CYS A 191 1.24 -4.18 9.48
CA CYS A 191 2.11 -4.95 8.61
C CYS A 191 3.05 -5.82 9.48
N CYS A 192 4.33 -5.84 9.21
CA CYS A 192 5.29 -6.72 9.88
C CYS A 192 5.29 -6.50 11.41
N GLY A 193 5.39 -7.59 12.15
CA GLY A 193 5.40 -7.59 13.62
C GLY A 193 4.03 -7.39 14.28
N THR A 194 2.97 -7.04 13.54
CA THR A 194 1.64 -6.91 14.13
C THR A 194 0.97 -8.28 14.32
N THR A 195 0.38 -8.46 15.49
CA THR A 195 -0.34 -9.67 15.91
C THR A 195 -1.85 -9.42 15.92
N PRO A 196 -2.71 -10.45 16.10
CA PRO A 196 -4.15 -10.25 16.30
C PRO A 196 -4.49 -9.27 17.42
N GLU A 197 -3.66 -9.21 18.47
CA GLU A 197 -3.82 -8.28 19.58
C GLU A 197 -3.61 -6.83 19.14
N HIS A 198 -2.60 -6.56 18.31
CA HIS A 198 -2.39 -5.24 17.71
C HIS A 198 -3.60 -4.81 16.89
N ILE A 199 -4.11 -5.69 16.02
CA ILE A 199 -5.27 -5.36 15.18
C ILE A 199 -6.52 -5.10 16.04
N ARG A 200 -6.73 -5.88 17.09
CA ARG A 200 -7.84 -5.67 18.03
C ARG A 200 -7.72 -4.32 18.74
N ALA A 201 -6.53 -3.98 19.27
CA ALA A 201 -6.28 -2.73 19.94
C ALA A 201 -6.46 -1.52 19.01
N ILE A 202 -5.94 -1.59 17.78
CA ILE A 202 -6.14 -0.56 16.74
C ILE A 202 -7.64 -0.38 16.46
N ALA A 203 -8.37 -1.47 16.19
CA ALA A 203 -9.79 -1.41 15.89
C ALA A 203 -10.60 -0.75 17.01
N GLN A 204 -10.30 -1.09 18.26
CA GLN A 204 -10.94 -0.48 19.44
C GLN A 204 -10.60 1.02 19.57
N ALA A 205 -9.33 1.39 19.33
CA ALA A 205 -8.88 2.77 19.48
C ALA A 205 -9.51 3.74 18.47
N VAL A 206 -9.92 3.23 17.27
CA VAL A 206 -10.50 4.06 16.20
C VAL A 206 -12.02 3.91 16.05
N ALA A 207 -12.67 3.00 16.80
CA ALA A 207 -14.08 2.62 16.60
C ALA A 207 -15.06 3.80 16.59
N ASN A 208 -14.78 4.85 17.37
CA ASN A 208 -15.65 6.03 17.50
C ASN A 208 -15.02 7.30 16.90
N VAL A 209 -14.02 7.15 16.03
CA VAL A 209 -13.38 8.28 15.36
C VAL A 209 -13.97 8.43 13.95
N ALA A 210 -14.35 9.65 13.60
CA ALA A 210 -14.87 9.94 12.26
C ALA A 210 -13.77 9.68 11.21
N PRO A 211 -14.10 9.04 10.08
CA PRO A 211 -13.12 8.80 9.03
C PRO A 211 -12.71 10.12 8.36
N ARG A 212 -11.54 10.10 7.74
CA ARG A 212 -11.04 11.21 6.92
C ARG A 212 -12.07 11.62 5.87
N ARG A 213 -12.24 12.91 5.68
CA ARG A 213 -13.01 13.47 4.57
C ARG A 213 -12.11 13.53 3.33
N VAL A 214 -12.57 12.93 2.22
CA VAL A 214 -11.85 13.01 0.94
C VAL A 214 -11.85 14.46 0.46
N PRO A 215 -10.67 15.09 0.21
CA PRO A 215 -10.60 16.49 -0.20
C PRO A 215 -11.14 16.67 -1.62
N HIS A 216 -11.75 17.81 -1.85
CA HIS A 216 -12.02 18.26 -3.20
C HIS A 216 -10.76 18.90 -3.79
N LEU A 217 -10.21 18.29 -4.83
CA LEU A 217 -9.00 18.78 -5.48
C LEU A 217 -9.32 19.52 -6.76
N GLU A 218 -8.63 20.63 -6.99
CA GLU A 218 -8.71 21.36 -8.26
C GLU A 218 -8.28 20.46 -9.43
N LYS A 219 -8.97 20.60 -10.55
CA LYS A 219 -8.60 19.94 -11.81
C LYS A 219 -7.38 20.65 -12.41
N LYS A 220 -6.24 19.99 -12.35
CA LYS A 220 -4.99 20.47 -12.96
C LYS A 220 -4.21 19.29 -13.53
N LEU A 221 -3.28 19.59 -14.43
CA LEU A 221 -2.29 18.61 -14.88
C LEU A 221 -1.44 18.19 -13.67
N ARG A 222 -1.27 16.89 -13.51
CA ARG A 222 -0.36 16.32 -12.51
C ARG A 222 0.49 15.27 -13.21
N LEU A 223 1.76 15.49 -13.18
CA LEU A 223 2.77 14.58 -13.69
C LEU A 223 3.50 13.94 -12.51
N SER A 224 4.28 12.92 -12.80
CA SER A 224 5.07 12.23 -11.81
C SER A 224 6.39 11.80 -12.41
N GLY A 225 7.47 12.29 -11.79
CA GLY A 225 8.82 11.76 -11.90
C GLY A 225 9.25 11.24 -10.54
N LEU A 226 10.39 11.70 -10.03
CA LEU A 226 10.79 11.53 -8.63
C LEU A 226 10.02 12.51 -7.73
N GLU A 227 9.72 13.66 -8.25
CA GLU A 227 8.89 14.72 -7.66
C GLU A 227 7.54 14.81 -8.41
N PRO A 228 6.52 15.43 -7.82
CA PRO A 228 5.24 15.68 -8.47
C PRO A 228 5.34 16.71 -9.58
#